data_c2e562f85dc02509e75744437f7ee12c
#
_entry.id   c2e562f85dc02509e75744437f7ee12c
#
_cell.length_a   1.000
_cell.length_b   1.000
_cell.length_c   1.000
_cell.angle_alpha   90.00
_cell.angle_beta   90.00
_cell.angle_gamma   90.00
#
_symmetry.space_group_name_H-M   'P 1'
#
loop_
_entity.id
_entity.type
_entity.pdbx_description
1 polymer ?
#
loop_
_entity_poly.entity_id
_entity_poly.type
_entity_poly.pdbx_seq_one_letter_code
_entity_poly.pdbx_strand_id
1 'polypeptide(L)'
;MVIPFLGTYIAVVILNFFGSFLFLFLKIPKLEKKNISTLDSRSHRQLVTTPRIAVAMICAMVSYAMMNLVMTSTPLAVVGCGYSPNDAANVVSAHVIAMFLPSFFTGHLIARYGEELIVGIGLFFLVFAGLVALTGVQLENFFIALIFIGLGWNFGFIGATTMLTNSHSESERGRMQGMNDLFVFGGVTVASFSSGGLMNCTGGDHLTGWTSVNLAMFPMLAIAGVALIWLLQNKKTSSNKT
;
A
#
# COMPACT_ATOMS: atom_id res chain seq x y z
N MET A 1 -13.00 35.36 -13.30
CA MET A 1 -11.85 34.66 -12.71
C MET A 1 -12.16 33.16 -12.76
N VAL A 2 -11.49 32.37 -13.58
CA VAL A 2 -11.70 30.91 -13.63
C VAL A 2 -10.86 30.32 -12.51
N ILE A 3 -11.50 29.71 -11.53
CA ILE A 3 -10.80 29.01 -10.44
C ILE A 3 -10.29 27.68 -11.01
N PRO A 4 -8.96 27.44 -11.06
CA PRO A 4 -8.42 26.18 -11.55
C PRO A 4 -8.99 25.00 -10.74
N PHE A 5 -9.33 23.92 -11.43
CA PHE A 5 -9.84 22.67 -10.81
C PHE A 5 -11.20 22.79 -10.07
N LEU A 6 -11.94 23.88 -10.22
CA LEU A 6 -13.24 24.07 -9.57
C LEU A 6 -14.20 22.88 -9.81
N GLY A 7 -14.25 22.38 -11.06
CA GLY A 7 -15.07 21.23 -11.42
C GLY A 7 -14.72 19.97 -10.63
N THR A 8 -13.44 19.73 -10.40
CA THR A 8 -12.95 18.59 -9.60
C THR A 8 -13.40 18.70 -8.14
N TYR A 9 -13.25 19.87 -7.52
CA TYR A 9 -13.70 20.09 -6.14
C TYR A 9 -15.21 19.93 -5.99
N ILE A 10 -15.98 20.48 -6.94
CA ILE A 10 -17.45 20.31 -6.94
C ILE A 10 -17.82 18.83 -7.07
N ALA A 11 -17.18 18.10 -7.98
CA ALA A 11 -17.44 16.67 -8.15
C ALA A 11 -17.14 15.86 -6.87
N VAL A 12 -16.03 16.16 -6.19
CA VAL A 12 -15.67 15.52 -4.91
C VAL A 12 -16.73 15.82 -3.84
N VAL A 13 -17.19 17.08 -3.72
CA VAL A 13 -18.22 17.44 -2.75
C VAL A 13 -19.54 16.71 -3.04
N ILE A 14 -19.97 16.66 -4.31
CA ILE A 14 -21.18 15.98 -4.74
C ILE A 14 -21.09 14.48 -4.43
N LEU A 15 -19.99 13.82 -4.80
CA LEU A 15 -19.78 12.40 -4.55
C LEU A 15 -19.78 12.07 -3.06
N ASN A 16 -19.14 12.90 -2.23
CA ASN A 16 -19.14 12.70 -0.79
C ASN A 16 -20.55 12.88 -0.18
N PHE A 17 -21.30 13.87 -0.66
CA PHE A 17 -22.68 14.09 -0.22
C PHE A 17 -23.56 12.89 -0.55
N PHE A 18 -23.54 12.42 -1.80
CA PHE A 18 -24.31 11.24 -2.21
C PHE A 18 -23.82 9.97 -1.51
N GLY A 19 -22.51 9.79 -1.34
CA GLY A 19 -21.94 8.67 -0.57
C GLY A 19 -22.45 8.64 0.87
N SER A 20 -22.44 9.81 1.54
CA SER A 20 -22.98 9.93 2.90
C SER A 20 -24.47 9.60 2.97
N PHE A 21 -25.24 10.01 1.95
CA PHE A 21 -26.67 9.71 1.89
C PHE A 21 -26.98 8.21 1.77
N LEU A 22 -26.09 7.44 1.09
CA LEU A 22 -26.24 5.99 1.00
C LEU A 22 -26.15 5.29 2.37
N PHE A 23 -25.42 5.84 3.34
CA PHE A 23 -25.35 5.28 4.69
C PHE A 23 -26.69 5.30 5.43
N LEU A 24 -27.61 6.21 5.07
CA LEU A 24 -28.94 6.26 5.68
C LEU A 24 -29.78 5.02 5.35
N PHE A 25 -29.49 4.35 4.24
CA PHE A 25 -30.16 3.11 3.82
C PHE A 25 -29.49 1.85 4.36
N LEU A 26 -28.31 1.95 4.97
CA LEU A 26 -27.60 0.81 5.53
C LEU A 26 -28.25 0.37 6.85
N LYS A 27 -28.86 -0.79 6.85
CA LYS A 27 -29.29 -1.46 8.08
C LYS A 27 -28.10 -2.19 8.70
N ILE A 28 -27.37 -1.50 9.58
CA ILE A 28 -26.27 -2.12 10.33
C ILE A 28 -26.88 -3.02 11.40
N PRO A 29 -26.63 -4.35 11.39
CA PRO A 29 -27.08 -5.23 12.46
C PRO A 29 -26.50 -4.73 13.79
N LYS A 30 -27.34 -4.59 14.81
CA LYS A 30 -26.83 -4.31 16.17
C LYS A 30 -25.99 -5.52 16.58
N LEU A 31 -24.70 -5.27 16.83
CA LEU A 31 -23.85 -6.28 17.43
C LEU A 31 -24.50 -6.65 18.79
N GLU A 32 -25.06 -7.86 18.89
CA GLU A 32 -25.37 -8.41 20.19
C GLU A 32 -24.10 -8.38 21.02
N LYS A 33 -24.17 -7.79 22.22
CA LYS A 33 -23.13 -7.92 23.22
C LYS A 33 -23.05 -9.38 23.66
N LYS A 34 -22.54 -10.24 22.77
CA LYS A 34 -22.08 -11.54 23.20
C LYS A 34 -21.08 -11.24 24.31
N ASN A 35 -21.29 -11.81 25.49
CA ASN A 35 -20.32 -11.77 26.59
C ASN A 35 -19.06 -12.50 26.07
N ILE A 36 -18.27 -11.78 25.25
CA ILE A 36 -16.96 -12.25 24.82
C ILE A 36 -16.13 -12.19 26.09
N SER A 37 -15.90 -13.35 26.68
CA SER A 37 -15.01 -13.48 27.81
C SER A 37 -13.69 -12.83 27.41
N THR A 38 -13.37 -11.71 28.00
CA THR A 38 -12.11 -10.97 27.80
C THR A 38 -10.88 -11.80 28.22
N LEU A 39 -11.11 -12.97 28.79
CA LEU A 39 -10.11 -13.92 29.27
C LEU A 39 -9.30 -14.60 28.16
N ASP A 40 -9.81 -14.69 26.93
CA ASP A 40 -9.12 -15.39 25.81
C ASP A 40 -8.46 -14.46 24.79
N SER A 41 -8.44 -13.17 25.02
CA SER A 41 -7.90 -12.19 24.07
C SER A 41 -6.41 -11.94 24.36
N ARG A 42 -5.55 -12.20 23.37
CA ARG A 42 -4.10 -11.93 23.45
C ARG A 42 -3.84 -10.46 23.75
N SER A 43 -2.78 -10.17 24.52
CA SER A 43 -2.33 -8.79 24.78
C SER A 43 -1.76 -8.15 23.52
N HIS A 44 -1.67 -6.79 23.47
CA HIS A 44 -1.06 -6.08 22.33
C HIS A 44 0.34 -6.63 21.98
N ARG A 45 1.18 -6.88 23.02
CA ARG A 45 2.51 -7.42 22.83
C ARG A 45 2.49 -8.81 22.21
N GLN A 46 1.62 -9.71 22.69
CA GLN A 46 1.48 -11.06 22.13
C GLN A 46 1.00 -11.05 20.69
N LEU A 47 0.09 -10.13 20.32
CA LEU A 47 -0.38 -9.97 18.95
C LEU A 47 0.77 -9.57 18.02
N VAL A 48 1.50 -8.47 18.34
CA VAL A 48 2.60 -7.98 17.51
C VAL A 48 3.78 -8.96 17.45
N THR A 49 4.00 -9.76 18.50
CA THR A 49 5.07 -10.79 18.50
C THR A 49 4.67 -12.09 17.81
N THR A 50 3.40 -12.22 17.41
CA THR A 50 2.98 -13.38 16.59
C THR A 50 3.59 -13.24 15.18
N PRO A 51 4.44 -14.18 14.73
CA PRO A 51 5.23 -14.03 13.51
C PRO A 51 4.40 -13.67 12.27
N ARG A 52 3.27 -14.34 12.07
CA ARG A 52 2.38 -14.11 10.92
C ARG A 52 1.75 -12.73 10.95
N ILE A 53 1.36 -12.23 12.12
CA ILE A 53 0.81 -10.91 12.33
C ILE A 53 1.88 -9.84 12.06
N ALA A 54 3.07 -9.99 12.65
CA ALA A 54 4.18 -9.05 12.47
C ALA A 54 4.57 -8.90 10.99
N VAL A 55 4.73 -10.02 10.28
CA VAL A 55 5.07 -10.02 8.85
C VAL A 55 3.96 -9.40 8.01
N ALA A 56 2.68 -9.71 8.31
CA ALA A 56 1.56 -9.10 7.62
C ALA A 56 1.55 -7.57 7.78
N MET A 57 1.74 -7.06 8.99
CA MET A 57 1.79 -5.62 9.25
C MET A 57 2.98 -4.95 8.56
N ILE A 58 4.17 -5.56 8.58
CA ILE A 58 5.36 -5.05 7.87
C ILE A 58 5.10 -4.99 6.37
N CYS A 59 4.58 -6.06 5.77
CA CYS A 59 4.31 -6.09 4.33
C CYS A 59 3.22 -5.09 3.93
N ALA A 60 2.15 -4.94 4.72
CA ALA A 60 1.09 -3.96 4.49
C ALA A 60 1.64 -2.52 4.54
N MET A 61 2.40 -2.21 5.61
CA MET A 61 3.02 -0.90 5.79
C MET A 61 3.99 -0.57 4.65
N VAL A 62 4.91 -1.49 4.32
CA VAL A 62 5.91 -1.26 3.28
C VAL A 62 5.25 -1.11 1.91
N SER A 63 4.28 -1.97 1.56
CA SER A 63 3.59 -1.88 0.27
C SER A 63 2.89 -0.53 0.10
N TYR A 64 2.22 -0.02 1.14
CA TYR A 64 1.51 1.25 1.06
C TYR A 64 2.48 2.44 1.12
N ALA A 65 3.44 2.40 2.03
CA ALA A 65 4.40 3.50 2.19
C ALA A 65 5.25 3.70 0.93
N MET A 66 5.73 2.62 0.29
CA MET A 66 6.54 2.71 -0.94
C MET A 66 5.71 3.19 -2.13
N MET A 67 4.48 2.71 -2.26
CA MET A 67 3.54 3.25 -3.25
C MET A 67 3.35 4.75 -3.06
N ASN A 68 3.07 5.20 -1.85
CA ASN A 68 2.84 6.62 -1.55
C ASN A 68 4.10 7.47 -1.76
N LEU A 69 5.29 6.97 -1.39
CA LEU A 69 6.58 7.63 -1.60
C LEU A 69 6.76 8.04 -3.07
N VAL A 70 6.54 7.08 -3.98
CA VAL A 70 6.77 7.30 -5.42
C VAL A 70 5.62 8.08 -6.06
N MET A 71 4.37 7.73 -5.75
CA MET A 71 3.20 8.41 -6.30
C MET A 71 3.20 9.92 -6.00
N THR A 72 3.59 10.30 -4.77
CA THR A 72 3.61 11.71 -4.35
C THR A 72 4.68 12.53 -5.09
N SER A 73 5.84 11.95 -5.37
CA SER A 73 6.93 12.63 -6.09
C SER A 73 6.76 12.62 -7.61
N THR A 74 5.96 11.69 -8.17
CA THR A 74 5.83 11.53 -9.62
C THR A 74 5.39 12.79 -10.36
N PRO A 75 4.34 13.54 -9.95
CA PRO A 75 3.96 14.76 -10.68
C PRO A 75 5.08 15.80 -10.74
N LEU A 76 5.84 15.95 -9.66
CA LEU A 76 6.98 16.86 -9.60
C LEU A 76 8.10 16.39 -10.53
N ALA A 77 8.39 15.09 -10.54
CA ALA A 77 9.41 14.51 -11.41
C ALA A 77 9.04 14.65 -12.89
N VAL A 78 7.80 14.29 -13.27
CA VAL A 78 7.33 14.37 -14.67
C VAL A 78 7.41 15.81 -15.18
N VAL A 79 6.85 16.78 -14.44
CA VAL A 79 6.88 18.20 -14.85
C VAL A 79 8.30 18.74 -14.80
N GLY A 80 9.10 18.37 -13.80
CA GLY A 80 10.49 18.77 -13.68
C GLY A 80 11.42 18.25 -14.79
N CYS A 81 11.07 17.11 -15.39
CA CYS A 81 11.74 16.58 -16.58
C CYS A 81 11.24 17.18 -17.91
N GLY A 82 10.40 18.23 -17.87
CA GLY A 82 9.95 18.98 -19.05
C GLY A 82 8.68 18.48 -19.71
N TYR A 83 7.97 17.53 -19.11
CA TYR A 83 6.66 17.07 -19.58
C TYR A 83 5.53 17.99 -19.09
N SER A 84 4.36 17.88 -19.74
CA SER A 84 3.21 18.70 -19.37
C SER A 84 2.53 18.22 -18.08
N PRO A 85 1.79 19.11 -17.38
CA PRO A 85 0.93 18.68 -16.26
C PRO A 85 -0.13 17.64 -16.66
N ASN A 86 -0.56 17.64 -17.93
CA ASN A 86 -1.49 16.61 -18.44
C ASN A 86 -0.81 15.24 -18.53
N ASP A 87 0.46 15.18 -18.90
CA ASP A 87 1.22 13.92 -18.91
C ASP A 87 1.35 13.38 -17.50
N ALA A 88 1.65 14.22 -16.52
CA ALA A 88 1.68 13.83 -15.11
C ALA A 88 0.32 13.30 -14.64
N ALA A 89 -0.78 13.95 -15.01
CA ALA A 89 -2.13 13.48 -14.69
C ALA A 89 -2.46 12.13 -15.34
N ASN A 90 -2.03 11.90 -16.58
CA ASN A 90 -2.22 10.64 -17.29
C ASN A 90 -1.42 9.50 -16.64
N VAL A 91 -0.18 9.74 -16.25
CA VAL A 91 0.67 8.77 -15.52
C VAL A 91 0.01 8.37 -14.19
N VAL A 92 -0.45 9.34 -13.40
CA VAL A 92 -1.15 9.07 -12.13
C VAL A 92 -2.47 8.35 -12.37
N SER A 93 -3.21 8.68 -13.42
CA SER A 93 -4.47 8.00 -13.76
C SER A 93 -4.23 6.53 -14.12
N ALA A 94 -3.21 6.23 -14.89
CA ALA A 94 -2.80 4.86 -15.21
C ALA A 94 -2.43 4.07 -13.95
N HIS A 95 -1.70 4.71 -13.01
CA HIS A 95 -1.39 4.14 -11.70
C HIS A 95 -2.66 3.77 -10.92
N VAL A 96 -3.61 4.70 -10.81
CA VAL A 96 -4.86 4.49 -10.06
C VAL A 96 -5.67 3.34 -10.67
N ILE A 97 -5.74 3.25 -12.01
CA ILE A 97 -6.37 2.10 -12.68
C ILE A 97 -5.66 0.81 -12.32
N ALA A 98 -4.34 0.76 -12.39
CA ALA A 98 -3.54 -0.41 -12.04
C ALA A 98 -3.65 -0.79 -10.56
N MET A 99 -3.91 0.19 -9.68
CA MET A 99 -4.10 -0.01 -8.25
C MET A 99 -5.46 -0.67 -7.92
N PHE A 100 -6.53 -0.29 -8.62
CA PHE A 100 -7.87 -0.74 -8.27
C PHE A 100 -8.44 -1.82 -9.20
N LEU A 101 -8.12 -1.82 -10.49
CA LEU A 101 -8.66 -2.78 -11.46
C LEU A 101 -8.39 -4.25 -11.06
N PRO A 102 -7.20 -4.64 -10.56
CA PRO A 102 -6.95 -6.01 -10.15
C PRO A 102 -7.79 -6.46 -8.95
N SER A 103 -8.33 -5.55 -8.14
CA SER A 103 -9.13 -5.89 -6.95
C SER A 103 -10.34 -6.76 -7.27
N PHE A 104 -10.86 -6.71 -8.50
CA PHE A 104 -11.96 -7.58 -8.94
C PHE A 104 -11.58 -9.07 -8.94
N PHE A 105 -10.30 -9.42 -9.04
CA PHE A 105 -9.84 -10.80 -9.07
C PHE A 105 -8.75 -11.13 -8.03
N THR A 106 -8.14 -10.13 -7.38
CA THR A 106 -7.11 -10.36 -6.36
C THR A 106 -7.60 -11.28 -5.23
N GLY A 107 -8.86 -11.13 -4.80
CA GLY A 107 -9.45 -12.02 -3.81
C GLY A 107 -9.51 -13.49 -4.25
N HIS A 108 -9.82 -13.76 -5.52
CA HIS A 108 -9.82 -15.11 -6.09
C HIS A 108 -8.39 -15.68 -6.18
N LEU A 109 -7.41 -14.84 -6.51
CA LEU A 109 -6.00 -15.26 -6.54
C LEU A 109 -5.51 -15.62 -5.13
N ILE A 110 -5.87 -14.82 -4.12
CA ILE A 110 -5.54 -15.10 -2.72
C ILE A 110 -6.17 -16.43 -2.27
N ALA A 111 -7.45 -16.64 -2.58
CA ALA A 111 -8.15 -17.88 -2.23
C ALA A 111 -7.54 -19.13 -2.91
N ARG A 112 -7.01 -18.98 -4.12
CA ARG A 112 -6.44 -20.10 -4.89
C ARG A 112 -4.98 -20.37 -4.56
N TYR A 113 -4.17 -19.34 -4.35
CA TYR A 113 -2.71 -19.46 -4.25
C TYR A 113 -2.16 -19.13 -2.86
N GLY A 114 -3.00 -18.61 -1.97
CA GLY A 114 -2.61 -18.19 -0.62
C GLY A 114 -2.10 -16.76 -0.56
N GLU A 115 -2.20 -16.19 0.64
CA GLU A 115 -1.85 -14.77 0.88
C GLU A 115 -0.36 -14.52 0.69
N GLU A 116 0.48 -15.42 1.20
CA GLU A 116 1.94 -15.24 1.20
C GLU A 116 2.51 -15.12 -0.22
N LEU A 117 2.00 -15.93 -1.17
CA LEU A 117 2.44 -15.85 -2.55
C LEU A 117 2.01 -14.54 -3.21
N ILE A 118 0.77 -14.11 -2.98
CA ILE A 118 0.25 -12.86 -3.55
C ILE A 118 1.01 -11.65 -2.99
N VAL A 119 1.31 -11.63 -1.68
CA VAL A 119 2.18 -10.60 -1.09
C VAL A 119 3.56 -10.61 -1.75
N GLY A 120 4.16 -11.79 -1.97
CA GLY A 120 5.45 -11.92 -2.65
C GLY A 120 5.45 -11.35 -4.06
N ILE A 121 4.39 -11.62 -4.85
CA ILE A 121 4.20 -11.04 -6.20
C ILE A 121 4.07 -9.50 -6.11
N GLY A 122 3.33 -9.00 -5.12
CA GLY A 122 3.21 -7.57 -4.88
C GLY A 122 4.56 -6.90 -4.60
N LEU A 123 5.35 -7.47 -3.69
CA LEU A 123 6.71 -6.97 -3.39
C LEU A 123 7.63 -7.05 -4.63
N PHE A 124 7.53 -8.11 -5.43
CA PHE A 124 8.27 -8.23 -6.68
C PHE A 124 7.92 -7.11 -7.66
N PHE A 125 6.64 -6.77 -7.83
CA PHE A 125 6.23 -5.66 -8.70
C PHE A 125 6.74 -4.31 -8.18
N LEU A 126 6.77 -4.08 -6.87
CA LEU A 126 7.34 -2.87 -6.29
C LEU A 126 8.86 -2.77 -6.57
N VAL A 127 9.60 -3.86 -6.44
CA VAL A 127 11.02 -3.90 -6.80
C VAL A 127 11.21 -3.62 -8.29
N PHE A 128 10.42 -4.29 -9.14
CA PHE A 128 10.50 -4.11 -10.60
C PHE A 128 10.19 -2.67 -11.00
N ALA A 129 9.18 -2.06 -10.39
CA ALA A 129 8.84 -0.66 -10.60
C ALA A 129 10.01 0.30 -10.27
N GLY A 130 10.65 0.09 -9.12
CA GLY A 130 11.85 0.86 -8.74
C GLY A 130 12.99 0.70 -9.74
N LEU A 131 13.23 -0.52 -10.22
CA LEU A 131 14.24 -0.78 -11.25
C LEU A 131 13.91 -0.04 -12.55
N VAL A 132 12.67 -0.11 -13.04
CA VAL A 132 12.23 0.62 -14.25
C VAL A 132 12.39 2.13 -14.06
N ALA A 133 12.01 2.66 -12.90
CA ALA A 133 12.15 4.09 -12.61
C ALA A 133 13.61 4.59 -12.63
N LEU A 134 14.56 3.69 -12.33
CA LEU A 134 16.00 3.99 -12.38
C LEU A 134 16.61 3.88 -13.79
N THR A 135 15.92 3.31 -14.77
CA THR A 135 16.46 3.15 -16.13
C THR A 135 16.38 4.44 -16.95
N GLY A 136 15.60 5.43 -16.54
CA GLY A 136 15.50 6.71 -17.24
C GLY A 136 14.29 7.53 -16.82
N VAL A 137 14.18 8.71 -17.45
CA VAL A 137 13.12 9.69 -17.21
C VAL A 137 12.29 9.97 -18.47
N GLN A 138 12.23 9.02 -19.39
CA GLN A 138 11.30 9.09 -20.51
C GLN A 138 9.86 8.89 -19.99
N LEU A 139 8.90 9.41 -20.71
CA LEU A 139 7.50 9.36 -20.27
C LEU A 139 7.02 7.90 -20.07
N GLU A 140 7.49 7.00 -20.92
CA GLU A 140 7.20 5.56 -20.83
C GLU A 140 7.74 4.94 -19.54
N ASN A 141 8.92 5.36 -19.07
CA ASN A 141 9.48 4.87 -17.80
C ASN A 141 8.57 5.25 -16.63
N PHE A 142 8.04 6.47 -16.60
CA PHE A 142 7.07 6.89 -15.59
C PHE A 142 5.78 6.06 -15.66
N PHE A 143 5.21 5.85 -16.85
CA PHE A 143 4.02 5.04 -17.02
C PHE A 143 4.23 3.62 -16.53
N ILE A 144 5.27 2.95 -16.99
CA ILE A 144 5.55 1.54 -16.65
C ILE A 144 5.82 1.44 -15.14
N ALA A 145 6.68 2.29 -14.59
CA ALA A 145 6.98 2.28 -13.16
C ALA A 145 5.71 2.46 -12.32
N LEU A 146 4.87 3.45 -12.64
CA LEU A 146 3.67 3.76 -11.89
C LEU A 146 2.58 2.66 -12.01
N ILE A 147 2.45 2.02 -13.17
CA ILE A 147 1.57 0.86 -13.33
C ILE A 147 2.03 -0.28 -12.41
N PHE A 148 3.32 -0.60 -12.40
CA PHE A 148 3.84 -1.66 -11.52
C PHE A 148 3.80 -1.28 -10.04
N ILE A 149 3.94 0.00 -9.67
CA ILE A 149 3.69 0.48 -8.31
C ILE A 149 2.23 0.21 -7.90
N GLY A 150 1.27 0.50 -8.78
CA GLY A 150 -0.16 0.24 -8.54
C GLY A 150 -0.48 -1.25 -8.35
N LEU A 151 0.02 -2.10 -9.26
CA LEU A 151 -0.10 -3.56 -9.14
C LEU A 151 0.56 -4.09 -7.87
N GLY A 152 1.76 -3.61 -7.58
CA GLY A 152 2.53 -4.00 -6.39
C GLY A 152 1.81 -3.64 -5.10
N TRP A 153 1.22 -2.44 -5.03
CA TRP A 153 0.37 -2.05 -3.90
C TRP A 153 -0.86 -2.96 -3.78
N ASN A 154 -1.58 -3.20 -4.88
CA ASN A 154 -2.78 -4.03 -4.85
C ASN A 154 -2.50 -5.43 -4.28
N PHE A 155 -1.54 -6.14 -4.84
CA PHE A 155 -1.22 -7.50 -4.39
C PHE A 155 -0.54 -7.51 -3.02
N GLY A 156 0.40 -6.61 -2.78
CA GLY A 156 1.14 -6.52 -1.52
C GLY A 156 0.25 -6.13 -0.34
N PHE A 157 -0.50 -5.03 -0.48
CA PHE A 157 -1.34 -4.51 0.60
C PHE A 157 -2.59 -5.35 0.83
N ILE A 158 -3.34 -5.73 -0.22
CA ILE A 158 -4.55 -6.55 -0.07
C ILE A 158 -4.18 -7.95 0.44
N GLY A 159 -3.10 -8.56 -0.10
CA GLY A 159 -2.62 -9.84 0.38
C GLY A 159 -2.22 -9.81 1.85
N ALA A 160 -1.45 -8.79 2.26
CA ALA A 160 -0.99 -8.64 3.64
C ALA A 160 -2.15 -8.34 4.61
N THR A 161 -3.11 -7.51 4.25
CA THR A 161 -4.29 -7.24 5.08
C THR A 161 -5.20 -8.45 5.19
N THR A 162 -5.32 -9.27 4.14
CA THR A 162 -6.03 -10.56 4.21
C THR A 162 -5.30 -11.53 5.14
N MET A 163 -3.96 -11.63 5.03
CA MET A 163 -3.14 -12.45 5.93
C MET A 163 -3.30 -12.03 7.40
N LEU A 164 -3.39 -10.72 7.66
CA LEU A 164 -3.64 -10.18 8.99
C LEU A 164 -5.02 -10.58 9.50
N THR A 165 -6.06 -10.43 8.68
CA THR A 165 -7.46 -10.74 9.02
C THR A 165 -7.62 -12.23 9.38
N ASN A 166 -6.90 -13.12 8.70
CA ASN A 166 -6.92 -14.56 8.95
C ASN A 166 -6.02 -15.00 10.14
N SER A 167 -5.37 -14.06 10.83
CA SER A 167 -4.40 -14.35 11.89
C SER A 167 -4.88 -13.97 13.30
N HIS A 168 -6.09 -13.44 13.45
CA HIS A 168 -6.66 -13.00 14.73
C HIS A 168 -8.11 -13.45 14.88
N SER A 169 -8.58 -13.51 16.13
CA SER A 169 -9.97 -13.81 16.46
C SER A 169 -10.90 -12.58 16.29
N GLU A 170 -12.23 -12.81 16.29
CA GLU A 170 -13.21 -11.72 16.24
C GLU A 170 -13.08 -10.76 17.43
N SER A 171 -12.74 -11.28 18.61
CA SER A 171 -12.54 -10.48 19.82
C SER A 171 -11.33 -9.54 19.74
N GLU A 172 -10.33 -9.88 18.91
CA GLU A 172 -9.09 -9.13 18.71
C GLU A 172 -9.18 -8.14 17.53
N ARG A 173 -10.20 -8.27 16.68
CA ARG A 173 -10.33 -7.56 15.40
C ARG A 173 -10.15 -6.04 15.52
N GLY A 174 -10.90 -5.39 16.40
CA GLY A 174 -10.82 -3.93 16.55
C GLY A 174 -9.44 -3.46 16.99
N ARG A 175 -8.79 -4.20 17.89
CA ARG A 175 -7.44 -3.92 18.37
C ARG A 175 -6.40 -4.12 17.29
N MET A 176 -6.50 -5.23 16.56
CA MET A 176 -5.59 -5.53 15.43
C MET A 176 -5.70 -4.50 14.32
N GLN A 177 -6.93 -4.14 13.93
CA GLN A 177 -7.15 -3.13 12.90
C GLN A 177 -6.55 -1.79 13.31
N GLY A 178 -6.83 -1.33 14.55
CA GLY A 178 -6.27 -0.07 15.04
C GLY A 178 -4.74 -0.05 15.09
N MET A 179 -4.11 -1.16 15.47
CA MET A 179 -2.64 -1.29 15.43
C MET A 179 -2.10 -1.28 13.99
N ASN A 180 -2.71 -2.05 13.10
CA ASN A 180 -2.32 -2.08 11.70
C ASN A 180 -2.42 -0.69 11.06
N ASP A 181 -3.53 0.01 11.28
CA ASP A 181 -3.76 1.34 10.73
C ASP A 181 -2.73 2.35 11.27
N LEU A 182 -2.38 2.27 12.55
CA LEU A 182 -1.34 3.11 13.14
C LEU A 182 0.02 2.90 12.44
N PHE A 183 0.43 1.64 12.21
CA PHE A 183 1.69 1.33 11.54
C PHE A 183 1.64 1.70 10.05
N VAL A 184 0.58 1.34 9.34
CA VAL A 184 0.43 1.62 7.91
C VAL A 184 0.41 3.12 7.65
N PHE A 185 -0.49 3.86 8.29
CA PHE A 185 -0.62 5.30 8.05
C PHE A 185 0.51 6.11 8.67
N GLY A 186 1.12 5.63 9.75
CA GLY A 186 2.39 6.17 10.26
C GLY A 186 3.51 6.05 9.24
N GLY A 187 3.67 4.87 8.62
CA GLY A 187 4.62 4.64 7.55
C GLY A 187 4.35 5.49 6.30
N VAL A 188 3.08 5.61 5.90
CA VAL A 188 2.64 6.48 4.79
C VAL A 188 2.95 7.95 5.07
N THR A 189 2.74 8.42 6.29
CA THR A 189 3.07 9.79 6.70
C THR A 189 4.57 10.06 6.56
N VAL A 190 5.41 9.16 7.09
CA VAL A 190 6.87 9.27 6.95
C VAL A 190 7.27 9.24 5.46
N ALA A 191 6.69 8.34 4.67
CA ALA A 191 6.97 8.23 3.23
C ALA A 191 6.60 9.53 2.48
N SER A 192 5.45 10.15 2.79
CA SER A 192 5.01 11.42 2.18
C SER A 192 6.00 12.56 2.47
N PHE A 193 6.42 12.72 3.72
CA PHE A 193 7.43 13.72 4.07
C PHE A 193 8.78 13.43 3.42
N SER A 194 9.20 12.17 3.41
CA SER A 194 10.45 11.74 2.77
C SER A 194 10.42 11.99 1.26
N SER A 195 9.28 11.76 0.59
CA SER A 195 9.09 12.03 -0.83
C SER A 195 9.38 13.49 -1.17
N GLY A 196 8.75 14.43 -0.45
CA GLY A 196 9.00 15.86 -0.61
C GLY A 196 10.44 16.27 -0.29
N GLY A 197 11.01 15.72 0.79
CA GLY A 197 12.39 15.96 1.19
C GLY A 197 13.39 15.50 0.13
N LEU A 198 13.27 14.24 -0.33
CA LEU A 198 14.16 13.67 -1.34
C LEU A 198 14.10 14.40 -2.68
N MET A 199 12.90 14.84 -3.09
CA MET A 199 12.73 15.62 -4.33
C MET A 199 13.35 17.02 -4.24
N ASN A 200 13.31 17.69 -3.09
CA ASN A 200 13.69 19.10 -2.97
C ASN A 200 15.10 19.31 -2.36
N CYS A 201 15.60 18.38 -1.53
CA CYS A 201 16.88 18.55 -0.85
C CYS A 201 18.11 18.10 -1.66
N THR A 202 17.94 17.58 -2.88
CA THR A 202 19.02 17.09 -3.75
C THR A 202 19.61 18.16 -4.67
N GLY A 203 19.55 19.44 -4.28
CA GLY A 203 20.19 20.54 -5.02
C GLY A 203 19.46 21.07 -6.24
N GLY A 204 18.15 20.76 -6.36
CA GLY A 204 17.28 21.34 -7.41
C GLY A 204 17.29 20.58 -8.75
N ASP A 205 18.01 19.44 -8.83
CA ASP A 205 17.94 18.56 -10.00
C ASP A 205 16.83 17.49 -9.80
N HIS A 206 15.78 17.59 -10.62
CA HIS A 206 14.64 16.67 -10.57
C HIS A 206 15.01 15.22 -10.87
N LEU A 207 16.04 14.97 -11.69
CA LEU A 207 16.54 13.64 -11.99
C LEU A 207 17.18 12.99 -10.75
N THR A 208 18.03 13.74 -10.06
CA THR A 208 18.66 13.26 -8.81
C THR A 208 17.64 13.02 -7.72
N GLY A 209 16.63 13.91 -7.59
CA GLY A 209 15.50 13.73 -6.67
C GLY A 209 14.70 12.48 -6.97
N TRP A 210 14.32 12.26 -8.23
CA TRP A 210 13.60 11.08 -8.67
C TRP A 210 14.40 9.78 -8.41
N THR A 211 15.68 9.78 -8.75
CA THR A 211 16.58 8.65 -8.48
C THR A 211 16.63 8.33 -6.98
N SER A 212 16.79 9.36 -6.14
CA SER A 212 16.85 9.21 -4.68
C SER A 212 15.57 8.63 -4.09
N VAL A 213 14.40 9.07 -4.56
CA VAL A 213 13.10 8.53 -4.16
C VAL A 213 13.01 7.03 -4.47
N ASN A 214 13.39 6.62 -5.68
CA ASN A 214 13.29 5.22 -6.09
C ASN A 214 14.35 4.34 -5.40
N LEU A 215 15.55 4.83 -5.15
CA LEU A 215 16.59 4.12 -4.38
C LEU A 215 16.14 3.90 -2.92
N ALA A 216 15.44 4.86 -2.32
CA ALA A 216 14.96 4.75 -0.94
C ALA A 216 13.93 3.62 -0.74
N MET A 217 13.31 3.10 -1.81
CA MET A 217 12.39 1.96 -1.72
C MET A 217 13.10 0.65 -1.35
N PHE A 218 14.29 0.41 -1.89
CA PHE A 218 14.93 -0.91 -1.85
C PHE A 218 15.23 -1.43 -0.43
N PRO A 219 15.75 -0.62 0.50
CA PRO A 219 15.97 -1.08 1.88
C PRO A 219 14.68 -1.54 2.56
N MET A 220 13.57 -0.82 2.37
CA MET A 220 12.28 -1.16 2.97
C MET A 220 11.69 -2.41 2.32
N LEU A 221 11.79 -2.54 1.00
CA LEU A 221 11.36 -3.74 0.27
C LEU A 221 12.19 -4.97 0.67
N ALA A 222 13.50 -4.79 0.92
CA ALA A 222 14.36 -5.86 1.41
C ALA A 222 13.91 -6.34 2.81
N ILE A 223 13.56 -5.42 3.72
CA ILE A 223 13.04 -5.78 5.05
C ILE A 223 11.75 -6.60 4.93
N ALA A 224 10.79 -6.15 4.11
CA ALA A 224 9.53 -6.87 3.90
C ALA A 224 9.75 -8.24 3.24
N GLY A 225 10.63 -8.30 2.22
CA GLY A 225 10.99 -9.54 1.53
C GLY A 225 11.65 -10.57 2.45
N VAL A 226 12.63 -10.13 3.25
CA VAL A 226 13.31 -11.00 4.24
C VAL A 226 12.31 -11.49 5.30
N ALA A 227 11.44 -10.63 5.81
CA ALA A 227 10.41 -11.01 6.78
C ALA A 227 9.46 -12.07 6.20
N LEU A 228 9.02 -11.91 4.95
CA LEU A 228 8.14 -12.87 4.27
C LEU A 228 8.85 -14.21 4.03
N ILE A 229 10.08 -14.20 3.55
CA ILE A 229 10.89 -15.41 3.32
C ILE A 229 11.10 -16.17 4.65
N TRP A 230 11.45 -15.45 5.72
CA TRP A 230 11.62 -16.04 7.05
C TRP A 230 10.34 -16.73 7.53
N LEU A 231 9.17 -16.11 7.32
CA LEU A 231 7.88 -16.71 7.68
C LEU A 231 7.64 -18.02 6.92
N LEU A 232 7.92 -18.04 5.62
CA LEU A 232 7.74 -19.23 4.77
C LEU A 232 8.67 -20.38 5.17
N GLN A 233 9.92 -20.08 5.53
CA GLN A 233 10.88 -21.09 6.00
C GLN A 233 10.44 -21.73 7.32
N ASN A 234 10.00 -20.92 8.28
CA ASN A 234 9.52 -21.43 9.56
C ASN A 234 8.25 -22.29 9.42
N LYS A 235 7.37 -21.98 8.49
CA LYS A 235 6.18 -22.77 8.19
C LYS A 235 6.54 -24.17 7.66
N LYS A 236 7.54 -24.25 6.76
CA LYS A 236 8.05 -25.54 6.22
C LYS A 236 8.69 -26.41 7.32
N THR A 237 9.47 -25.81 8.21
CA THR A 237 10.14 -26.52 9.30
C THR A 237 9.16 -27.11 10.31
N SER A 238 8.03 -26.43 10.56
CA SER A 238 6.96 -26.93 11.44
C SER A 238 6.19 -28.08 10.80
N SER A 239 5.91 -28.02 9.48
CA SER A 239 5.20 -29.07 8.74
C SER A 239 6.00 -30.38 8.60
N ASN A 240 7.33 -30.31 8.60
CA ASN A 240 8.20 -31.51 8.50
C ASN A 240 8.44 -32.21 9.83
N LYS A 241 7.92 -31.67 10.95
CA LYS A 241 8.07 -32.26 12.30
C LYS A 241 6.80 -32.95 12.80
N THR A 242 5.72 -32.87 12.05
CA THR A 242 4.44 -33.57 12.28
C THR A 242 4.29 -34.73 11.31
#